data_c0921a1ea00df7ca71ddfe2282fc47b2
#
_entry.id   c0921a1ea00df7ca71ddfe2282fc47b2
#
_cell.length_a   1.000
_cell.length_b   1.000
_cell.length_c   1.000
_cell.angle_alpha   90.00
_cell.angle_beta   90.00
_cell.angle_gamma   90.00
#
_symmetry.space_group_name_H-M   'P 1'
#
loop_
_entity.id
_entity.type
_entity.pdbx_description
1 polymer ?
#
loop_
_entity_poly.entity_id
_entity_poly.type
_entity_poly.pdbx_seq_one_letter_code
_entity_poly.pdbx_strand_id
1 'polypeptide(L)'
;MVNRPTVQLKIVDGDGLYYSWRWEHELGAIQNILVPAESVLPALGELAAALPTPLPGESVDQAVERSLTNGPLTDRAREIELSSLLARALVPYQLAMELNALLEQGLRPHVRIQASPSTAQVPWEAIRVDEGERFVTNADVSVLPPATVRNAPERRVAAWDPDGPVVAILDPRVPGPRTAELGSVLGQIDPDTPLAALVAKLGDRIAPAGQAFRRTDLTRDTVEALLAGAARLLYVGHVTTAQNGLDARLHLCCGPTTTGRAAAIAGHRPLTAADLVLGHRPGANSGWRMPNRVAFIACESGGEARFAEPIGLVAAAIHGGAQYVTSTRWTLPTDAGLRRFAHGATEDTTAIPEAVIAVSEAHDAPDPVAVLNAWQRDKAHRWETEGRLEDSPAVWAAFATAFG
;
A
#
# COMPACT_ATOMS: atom_id res chain seq x y z
N MET A 1 4.08 -25.91 -9.73
CA MET A 1 3.19 -24.97 -8.98
C MET A 1 1.77 -25.44 -9.18
N VAL A 2 1.04 -25.76 -8.11
CA VAL A 2 -0.40 -26.00 -8.20
C VAL A 2 -1.04 -24.72 -8.73
N ASN A 3 -1.81 -24.82 -9.81
CA ASN A 3 -2.42 -23.65 -10.45
C ASN A 3 -3.51 -23.12 -9.48
N ARG A 4 -3.19 -22.09 -8.70
CA ARG A 4 -4.10 -21.48 -7.71
C ARG A 4 -5.26 -20.82 -8.46
N PRO A 5 -6.54 -21.18 -8.16
CA PRO A 5 -7.68 -20.54 -8.78
C PRO A 5 -7.59 -19.01 -8.59
N THR A 6 -7.60 -18.27 -9.68
CA THR A 6 -7.45 -16.81 -9.64
C THR A 6 -8.64 -16.14 -10.31
N VAL A 7 -9.27 -15.20 -9.61
CA VAL A 7 -10.36 -14.37 -10.12
C VAL A 7 -9.90 -12.92 -10.26
N GLN A 8 -10.22 -12.31 -11.39
CA GLN A 8 -10.08 -10.88 -11.63
C GLN A 8 -11.42 -10.21 -11.39
N LEU A 9 -11.47 -9.33 -10.40
CA LEU A 9 -12.65 -8.54 -10.02
C LEU A 9 -12.40 -7.07 -10.38
N LYS A 10 -13.27 -6.48 -11.17
CA LYS A 10 -13.28 -5.05 -11.48
C LYS A 10 -14.53 -4.40 -10.90
N ILE A 11 -14.35 -3.25 -10.26
CA ILE A 11 -15.41 -2.44 -9.67
C ILE A 11 -15.42 -1.08 -10.38
N VAL A 12 -16.61 -0.58 -10.71
CA VAL A 12 -16.79 0.71 -11.40
C VAL A 12 -17.92 1.47 -10.71
N ASP A 13 -17.69 2.76 -10.46
CA ASP A 13 -18.68 3.68 -9.91
C ASP A 13 -19.70 4.09 -10.98
N GLY A 14 -20.96 4.21 -10.58
CA GLY A 14 -22.07 4.68 -11.39
C GLY A 14 -23.24 5.10 -10.50
N ASP A 15 -24.46 4.71 -10.84
CA ASP A 15 -25.65 4.80 -9.99
C ASP A 15 -25.69 3.77 -8.85
N GLY A 16 -24.57 3.09 -8.65
CA GLY A 16 -24.22 2.11 -7.66
C GLY A 16 -22.82 1.61 -7.96
N LEU A 17 -22.47 0.42 -7.48
CA LEU A 17 -21.23 -0.26 -7.82
C LEU A 17 -21.49 -1.36 -8.86
N TYR A 18 -20.89 -1.22 -10.01
CA TYR A 18 -20.87 -2.24 -11.05
C TYR A 18 -19.69 -3.17 -10.81
N TYR A 19 -19.97 -4.43 -10.52
CA TYR A 19 -18.97 -5.49 -10.38
C TYR A 19 -18.92 -6.29 -11.66
N SER A 20 -17.70 -6.59 -12.13
CA SER A 20 -17.46 -7.54 -13.22
C SER A 20 -16.31 -8.46 -12.80
N TRP A 21 -16.52 -9.78 -12.87
CA TRP A 21 -15.42 -10.71 -12.56
C TRP A 21 -15.37 -11.89 -13.51
N ARG A 22 -14.21 -12.50 -13.58
CA ARG A 22 -13.94 -13.72 -14.35
C ARG A 22 -12.82 -14.51 -13.72
N TRP A 23 -12.90 -15.79 -13.82
CA TRP A 23 -11.82 -16.70 -13.44
C TRP A 23 -10.76 -16.77 -14.54
N GLU A 24 -9.47 -16.81 -14.19
CA GLU A 24 -8.39 -16.82 -15.19
C GLU A 24 -8.34 -18.13 -15.99
N HIS A 25 -8.87 -19.23 -15.46
CA HIS A 25 -9.00 -20.50 -16.18
C HIS A 25 -10.26 -20.56 -17.08
N GLU A 26 -11.18 -19.60 -16.98
CA GLU A 26 -12.44 -19.58 -17.74
C GLU A 26 -12.72 -18.15 -18.27
N LEU A 27 -11.83 -17.67 -19.14
CA LEU A 27 -11.83 -16.27 -19.59
C LEU A 27 -13.12 -15.83 -20.31
N GLY A 28 -13.90 -16.76 -20.87
CA GLY A 28 -15.17 -16.48 -21.56
C GLY A 28 -16.36 -16.29 -20.64
N ALA A 29 -16.31 -16.77 -19.40
CA ALA A 29 -17.40 -16.67 -18.43
C ALA A 29 -17.25 -15.41 -17.57
N ILE A 30 -17.84 -14.30 -18.06
CA ILE A 30 -17.83 -13.02 -17.34
C ILE A 30 -19.14 -12.89 -16.57
N GLN A 31 -19.02 -12.69 -15.26
CA GLN A 31 -20.15 -12.36 -14.38
C GLN A 31 -20.22 -10.85 -14.16
N ASN A 32 -21.45 -10.32 -14.06
CA ASN A 32 -21.68 -8.90 -13.81
C ASN A 32 -22.85 -8.73 -12.84
N ILE A 33 -22.74 -7.80 -11.92
CA ILE A 33 -23.79 -7.40 -11.02
C ILE A 33 -23.73 -5.90 -10.73
N LEU A 34 -24.88 -5.28 -10.54
CA LEU A 34 -25.03 -3.94 -9.99
C LEU A 34 -25.48 -4.06 -8.53
N VAL A 35 -24.72 -3.44 -7.63
CA VAL A 35 -25.13 -3.21 -6.24
C VAL A 35 -25.58 -1.75 -6.12
N PRO A 36 -26.86 -1.49 -5.76
CA PRO A 36 -27.41 -0.14 -5.72
C PRO A 36 -26.68 0.77 -4.72
N ALA A 37 -26.62 2.07 -5.02
CA ALA A 37 -25.94 3.07 -4.20
C ALA A 37 -26.43 3.09 -2.74
N GLU A 38 -27.74 2.96 -2.52
CA GLU A 38 -28.32 2.92 -1.17
C GLU A 38 -27.82 1.76 -0.31
N SER A 39 -27.35 0.69 -0.91
CA SER A 39 -26.79 -0.47 -0.20
C SER A 39 -25.32 -0.28 0.18
N VAL A 40 -24.57 0.54 -0.54
CA VAL A 40 -23.11 0.65 -0.38
C VAL A 40 -22.66 1.98 0.24
N LEU A 41 -23.32 3.09 -0.07
CA LEU A 41 -22.90 4.42 0.39
C LEU A 41 -22.83 4.55 1.92
N PRO A 42 -23.77 4.00 2.72
CA PRO A 42 -23.66 4.05 4.17
C PRO A 42 -22.38 3.38 4.68
N ALA A 43 -22.04 2.19 4.18
CA ALA A 43 -20.84 1.46 4.59
C ALA A 43 -19.54 2.17 4.17
N LEU A 44 -19.51 2.75 2.97
CA LEU A 44 -18.38 3.55 2.50
C LEU A 44 -18.23 4.85 3.30
N GLY A 45 -19.34 5.47 3.71
CA GLY A 45 -19.33 6.64 4.59
C GLY A 45 -18.75 6.33 5.98
N GLU A 46 -19.16 5.21 6.60
CA GLU A 46 -18.58 4.74 7.87
C GLU A 46 -17.09 4.42 7.74
N LEU A 47 -16.69 3.79 6.63
CA LEU A 47 -15.28 3.54 6.35
C LEU A 47 -14.51 4.86 6.23
N ALA A 48 -14.99 5.82 5.44
CA ALA A 48 -14.32 7.11 5.28
C ALA A 48 -14.14 7.84 6.61
N ALA A 49 -15.14 7.78 7.49
CA ALA A 49 -15.07 8.35 8.86
C ALA A 49 -14.07 7.59 9.76
N ALA A 50 -13.85 6.30 9.50
CA ALA A 50 -12.93 5.46 10.27
C ALA A 50 -11.45 5.67 9.92
N LEU A 51 -11.16 6.03 8.68
CA LEU A 51 -9.79 6.08 8.16
C LEU A 51 -9.03 7.33 8.63
N PRO A 52 -7.69 7.24 8.82
CA PRO A 52 -6.83 8.38 9.12
C PRO A 52 -6.52 9.23 7.87
N THR A 53 -7.47 9.31 6.96
CA THR A 53 -7.43 10.15 5.76
C THR A 53 -8.21 11.43 6.03
N PRO A 54 -7.68 12.62 5.69
CA PRO A 54 -8.38 13.87 5.94
C PRO A 54 -9.75 13.93 5.27
N LEU A 55 -10.77 14.27 6.04
CA LEU A 55 -12.08 14.66 5.53
C LEU A 55 -12.04 16.13 5.06
N PRO A 56 -13.03 16.62 4.30
CA PRO A 56 -13.08 18.00 3.86
C PRO A 56 -12.93 18.98 5.03
N GLY A 57 -11.87 19.81 4.99
CA GLY A 57 -11.55 20.80 6.03
C GLY A 57 -10.66 20.28 7.16
N GLU A 58 -10.31 19.00 7.19
CA GLU A 58 -9.36 18.45 8.16
C GLU A 58 -7.91 18.58 7.70
N SER A 59 -6.99 18.78 8.64
CA SER A 59 -5.56 18.53 8.45
C SER A 59 -5.26 17.03 8.60
N VAL A 60 -4.08 16.60 8.15
CA VAL A 60 -3.61 15.21 8.33
C VAL A 60 -3.56 14.84 9.82
N ASP A 61 -3.05 15.73 10.68
CA ASP A 61 -2.97 15.50 12.12
C ASP A 61 -4.35 15.32 12.75
N GLN A 62 -5.33 16.13 12.37
CA GLN A 62 -6.71 16.01 12.84
C GLN A 62 -7.35 14.70 12.41
N ALA A 63 -7.10 14.27 11.18
CA ALA A 63 -7.61 12.98 10.67
C ALA A 63 -7.00 11.79 11.42
N VAL A 64 -5.70 11.83 11.69
CA VAL A 64 -5.00 10.80 12.48
C VAL A 64 -5.53 10.79 13.90
N GLU A 65 -5.65 11.94 14.57
CA GLU A 65 -6.20 12.05 15.92
C GLU A 65 -7.64 11.52 15.98
N ARG A 66 -8.53 11.93 15.07
CA ARG A 66 -9.91 11.44 14.98
C ARG A 66 -9.96 9.92 14.83
N SER A 67 -9.19 9.39 13.90
CA SER A 67 -9.18 7.95 13.58
C SER A 67 -8.63 7.11 14.73
N LEU A 68 -7.58 7.55 15.41
CA LEU A 68 -6.94 6.78 16.47
C LEU A 68 -7.63 6.96 17.83
N THR A 69 -8.19 8.14 18.13
CA THR A 69 -8.86 8.39 19.41
C THR A 69 -10.30 7.84 19.41
N ASN A 70 -11.03 8.06 18.32
CA ASN A 70 -12.46 7.76 18.25
C ASN A 70 -12.83 6.83 17.09
N GLY A 71 -11.87 6.37 16.29
CA GLY A 71 -12.13 5.53 15.13
C GLY A 71 -12.42 4.07 15.52
N PRO A 72 -13.19 3.34 14.70
CA PRO A 72 -13.48 1.93 14.95
C PRO A 72 -12.25 1.03 14.76
N LEU A 73 -11.26 1.40 13.94
CA LEU A 73 -10.14 0.51 13.61
C LEU A 73 -9.21 0.22 14.80
N THR A 74 -9.26 1.01 15.88
CA THR A 74 -8.52 0.81 17.14
C THR A 74 -9.38 0.29 18.28
N ASP A 75 -10.67 0.05 18.02
CA ASP A 75 -11.63 -0.54 18.95
C ASP A 75 -12.17 -1.85 18.37
N ARG A 76 -11.84 -2.98 19.01
CA ARG A 76 -12.16 -4.31 18.48
C ARG A 76 -13.65 -4.54 18.22
N ALA A 77 -14.53 -4.10 19.10
CA ALA A 77 -15.97 -4.33 18.93
C ALA A 77 -16.51 -3.54 17.75
N ARG A 78 -16.15 -2.27 17.65
CA ARG A 78 -16.57 -1.37 16.58
C ARG A 78 -15.93 -1.74 15.24
N GLU A 79 -14.71 -2.26 15.26
CA GLU A 79 -14.03 -2.75 14.05
C GLU A 79 -14.75 -3.98 13.48
N ILE A 80 -15.17 -4.91 14.33
CA ILE A 80 -15.97 -6.07 13.93
C ILE A 80 -17.31 -5.63 13.29
N GLU A 81 -17.96 -4.61 13.84
CA GLU A 81 -19.18 -4.06 13.27
C GLU A 81 -18.95 -3.45 11.90
N LEU A 82 -17.91 -2.60 11.77
CA LEU A 82 -17.53 -1.97 10.50
C LEU A 82 -17.15 -3.01 9.44
N SER A 83 -16.26 -3.95 9.77
CA SER A 83 -15.79 -4.95 8.82
C SER A 83 -16.91 -5.90 8.36
N SER A 84 -17.86 -6.22 9.23
CA SER A 84 -19.06 -6.98 8.88
C SER A 84 -20.05 -6.17 8.03
N LEU A 85 -20.18 -4.87 8.29
CA LEU A 85 -20.98 -3.97 7.47
C LEU A 85 -20.40 -3.91 6.04
N LEU A 86 -19.08 -3.74 5.92
CA LEU A 86 -18.39 -3.72 4.63
C LEU A 86 -18.57 -5.04 3.87
N ALA A 87 -18.52 -6.19 4.55
CA ALA A 87 -18.75 -7.49 3.91
C ALA A 87 -20.13 -7.55 3.25
N ARG A 88 -21.17 -7.21 4.03
CA ARG A 88 -22.57 -7.26 3.53
C ARG A 88 -22.82 -6.27 2.40
N ALA A 89 -22.16 -5.12 2.41
CA ALA A 89 -22.35 -4.07 1.41
C ALA A 89 -21.55 -4.30 0.12
N LEU A 90 -20.35 -4.89 0.23
CA LEU A 90 -19.36 -4.83 -0.86
C LEU A 90 -19.02 -6.20 -1.46
N VAL A 91 -19.32 -7.33 -0.79
CA VAL A 91 -19.01 -8.65 -1.34
C VAL A 91 -20.24 -9.21 -2.06
N PRO A 92 -20.22 -9.33 -3.41
CA PRO A 92 -21.36 -9.88 -4.14
C PRO A 92 -21.64 -11.33 -3.72
N TYR A 93 -22.89 -11.66 -3.45
CA TYR A 93 -23.31 -12.99 -3.00
C TYR A 93 -22.85 -14.11 -3.95
N GLN A 94 -22.98 -13.92 -5.25
CA GLN A 94 -22.56 -14.91 -6.24
C GLN A 94 -21.06 -15.18 -6.17
N LEU A 95 -20.23 -14.12 -6.07
CA LEU A 95 -18.78 -14.27 -5.91
C LEU A 95 -18.44 -15.01 -4.61
N ALA A 96 -19.14 -14.70 -3.50
CA ALA A 96 -18.96 -15.39 -2.23
C ALA A 96 -19.25 -16.88 -2.34
N MET A 97 -20.33 -17.27 -3.04
CA MET A 97 -20.69 -18.67 -3.29
C MET A 97 -19.62 -19.40 -4.12
N GLU A 98 -19.07 -18.75 -5.17
CA GLU A 98 -18.01 -19.33 -5.99
C GLU A 98 -16.72 -19.54 -5.16
N LEU A 99 -16.36 -18.56 -4.31
CA LEU A 99 -15.22 -18.67 -3.42
C LEU A 99 -15.38 -19.79 -2.40
N ASN A 100 -16.57 -19.91 -1.77
CA ASN A 100 -16.87 -20.96 -0.81
C ASN A 100 -16.81 -22.36 -1.45
N ALA A 101 -17.30 -22.52 -2.66
CA ALA A 101 -17.21 -23.78 -3.38
C ALA A 101 -15.77 -24.26 -3.63
N LEU A 102 -14.82 -23.32 -3.79
CA LEU A 102 -13.40 -23.64 -3.86
C LEU A 102 -12.81 -24.01 -2.50
N LEU A 103 -13.21 -23.29 -1.45
CA LEU A 103 -12.76 -23.57 -0.07
C LEU A 103 -13.22 -24.97 0.40
N GLU A 104 -14.45 -25.37 0.07
CA GLU A 104 -14.98 -26.72 0.34
C GLU A 104 -14.16 -27.83 -0.35
N GLN A 105 -13.51 -27.49 -1.47
CA GLN A 105 -12.59 -28.40 -2.17
C GLN A 105 -11.14 -28.33 -1.62
N GLY A 106 -10.91 -27.56 -0.56
CA GLY A 106 -9.58 -27.33 0.01
C GLY A 106 -8.67 -26.44 -0.84
N LEU A 107 -9.26 -25.69 -1.80
CA LEU A 107 -8.53 -24.78 -2.67
C LEU A 107 -8.60 -23.35 -2.12
N ARG A 108 -7.44 -22.69 -2.00
CA ARG A 108 -7.37 -21.29 -1.61
C ARG A 108 -7.31 -20.39 -2.86
N PRO A 109 -8.36 -19.59 -3.15
CA PRO A 109 -8.37 -18.72 -4.31
C PRO A 109 -7.47 -17.49 -4.13
N HIS A 110 -7.11 -16.86 -5.27
CA HIS A 110 -6.50 -15.53 -5.32
C HIS A 110 -7.49 -14.56 -5.94
N VAL A 111 -7.85 -13.51 -5.22
CA VAL A 111 -8.75 -12.45 -5.68
C VAL A 111 -7.94 -11.20 -6.03
N ARG A 112 -7.93 -10.86 -7.30
CA ARG A 112 -7.24 -9.68 -7.84
C ARG A 112 -8.26 -8.58 -8.07
N ILE A 113 -8.19 -7.48 -7.31
CA ILE A 113 -9.23 -6.44 -7.28
C ILE A 113 -8.75 -5.17 -7.97
N GLN A 114 -9.43 -4.78 -9.04
CA GLN A 114 -9.35 -3.43 -9.59
C GLN A 114 -10.48 -2.61 -8.95
N ALA A 115 -10.14 -1.84 -7.92
CA ALA A 115 -11.09 -0.99 -7.21
C ALA A 115 -11.54 0.20 -8.08
N SER A 116 -12.75 0.71 -7.81
CA SER A 116 -13.20 2.02 -8.25
C SER A 116 -12.72 3.12 -7.31
N PRO A 117 -12.81 4.40 -7.68
CA PRO A 117 -12.47 5.52 -6.79
C PRO A 117 -13.15 5.44 -5.41
N SER A 118 -14.43 5.09 -5.36
CA SER A 118 -15.16 4.97 -4.09
C SER A 118 -14.74 3.79 -3.22
N THR A 119 -14.18 2.74 -3.82
CA THR A 119 -13.75 1.51 -3.14
C THR A 119 -12.23 1.39 -2.99
N ALA A 120 -11.48 2.42 -3.38
CA ALA A 120 -10.01 2.42 -3.39
C ALA A 120 -9.38 2.17 -2.01
N GLN A 121 -10.03 2.66 -0.96
CA GLN A 121 -9.53 2.54 0.42
C GLN A 121 -10.18 1.38 1.20
N VAL A 122 -11.00 0.55 0.55
CA VAL A 122 -11.61 -0.62 1.21
C VAL A 122 -10.51 -1.61 1.59
N PRO A 123 -10.40 -1.97 2.88
CA PRO A 123 -9.43 -2.96 3.37
C PRO A 123 -9.96 -4.38 3.12
N TRP A 124 -9.93 -4.81 1.86
CA TRP A 124 -10.50 -6.09 1.43
C TRP A 124 -10.01 -7.26 2.28
N GLU A 125 -8.75 -7.26 2.67
CA GLU A 125 -8.13 -8.27 3.52
C GLU A 125 -8.77 -8.35 4.91
N ALA A 126 -9.22 -7.19 5.44
CA ALA A 126 -9.79 -7.09 6.78
C ALA A 126 -11.30 -7.32 6.85
N ILE A 127 -12.01 -7.33 5.70
CA ILE A 127 -13.46 -7.54 5.64
C ILE A 127 -13.81 -8.87 6.33
N ARG A 128 -14.76 -8.82 7.26
CA ARG A 128 -15.22 -9.97 8.04
C ARG A 128 -16.36 -10.71 7.33
N VAL A 129 -16.05 -11.86 6.79
CA VAL A 129 -16.99 -12.66 5.97
C VAL A 129 -17.83 -13.62 6.79
N ASP A 130 -17.33 -14.07 7.97
CA ASP A 130 -18.06 -14.90 8.91
C ASP A 130 -17.51 -14.70 10.34
N GLU A 131 -18.06 -15.37 11.33
CA GLU A 131 -17.59 -15.31 12.72
C GLU A 131 -16.13 -15.81 12.82
N GLY A 132 -15.22 -14.91 13.25
CA GLY A 132 -13.79 -15.20 13.33
C GLY A 132 -13.07 -15.29 11.99
N GLU A 133 -13.74 -15.13 10.85
CA GLU A 133 -13.17 -15.26 9.53
C GLU A 133 -13.17 -13.95 8.76
N ARG A 134 -12.02 -13.62 8.18
CA ARG A 134 -11.82 -12.45 7.32
C ARG A 134 -11.55 -12.88 5.89
N PHE A 135 -11.73 -11.97 4.96
CA PHE A 135 -11.52 -12.27 3.54
C PHE A 135 -10.10 -12.80 3.30
N VAL A 136 -9.07 -12.22 3.98
CA VAL A 136 -7.69 -12.71 3.91
C VAL A 136 -7.49 -14.10 4.53
N THR A 137 -8.41 -14.57 5.38
CA THR A 137 -8.38 -15.94 5.90
C THR A 137 -8.70 -16.95 4.81
N ASN A 138 -9.64 -16.60 3.93
CA ASN A 138 -10.23 -17.51 2.94
C ASN A 138 -9.59 -17.36 1.54
N ALA A 139 -9.05 -16.21 1.22
CA ALA A 139 -8.42 -15.94 -0.08
C ALA A 139 -7.11 -15.17 0.09
N ASP A 140 -6.24 -15.27 -0.91
CA ASP A 140 -5.20 -14.26 -1.07
C ASP A 140 -5.77 -13.09 -1.87
N VAL A 141 -5.41 -11.88 -1.48
CA VAL A 141 -5.94 -10.64 -2.04
C VAL A 141 -4.82 -9.79 -2.61
N SER A 142 -5.01 -9.26 -3.81
CA SER A 142 -4.09 -8.29 -4.40
C SER A 142 -4.83 -7.24 -5.21
N VAL A 143 -4.17 -6.11 -5.45
CA VAL A 143 -4.65 -5.08 -6.36
C VAL A 143 -4.39 -5.51 -7.80
N LEU A 144 -5.39 -5.39 -8.66
CA LEU A 144 -5.30 -5.55 -10.10
C LEU A 144 -5.12 -4.15 -10.73
N PRO A 145 -3.91 -3.81 -11.19
CA PRO A 145 -3.70 -2.51 -11.84
C PRO A 145 -4.47 -2.40 -13.15
N PRO A 146 -4.77 -1.18 -13.64
CA PRO A 146 -5.43 -0.98 -14.92
C PRO A 146 -4.74 -1.70 -16.08
N ALA A 147 -5.53 -2.28 -16.98
CA ALA A 147 -5.00 -3.04 -18.11
C ALA A 147 -4.11 -2.17 -19.03
N THR A 148 -4.41 -0.88 -19.18
CA THR A 148 -3.62 0.08 -19.93
C THR A 148 -2.20 0.25 -19.38
N VAL A 149 -2.02 0.14 -18.07
CA VAL A 149 -0.70 0.20 -17.41
C VAL A 149 0.02 -1.14 -17.51
N ARG A 150 -0.67 -2.25 -17.21
CA ARG A 150 -0.08 -3.60 -17.23
C ARG A 150 0.35 -4.04 -18.62
N ASN A 151 -0.40 -3.65 -19.64
CA ASN A 151 -0.20 -4.06 -21.03
C ASN A 151 0.39 -2.96 -21.91
N ALA A 152 0.99 -1.91 -21.29
CA ALA A 152 1.65 -0.85 -22.04
C ALA A 152 2.73 -1.44 -22.95
N PRO A 153 2.77 -1.10 -24.25
CA PRO A 153 3.69 -1.73 -25.23
C PRO A 153 5.17 -1.56 -24.88
N GLU A 154 5.51 -0.46 -24.23
CA GLU A 154 6.87 -0.12 -23.80
C GLU A 154 7.27 -0.77 -22.48
N ARG A 155 6.30 -1.28 -21.69
CA ARG A 155 6.56 -1.91 -20.40
C ARG A 155 7.46 -3.14 -20.57
N ARG A 156 8.53 -3.19 -19.81
CA ARG A 156 9.45 -4.33 -19.73
C ARG A 156 9.60 -4.72 -18.27
N VAL A 157 9.00 -5.84 -17.90
CA VAL A 157 9.11 -6.38 -16.53
C VAL A 157 10.57 -6.75 -16.28
N ALA A 158 11.15 -6.19 -15.22
CA ALA A 158 12.48 -6.53 -14.78
C ALA A 158 12.55 -7.99 -14.31
N ALA A 159 13.63 -8.69 -14.61
CA ALA A 159 13.85 -10.04 -14.11
C ALA A 159 13.94 -10.02 -12.58
N TRP A 160 13.37 -11.03 -11.93
CA TRP A 160 13.52 -11.21 -10.49
C TRP A 160 14.87 -11.85 -10.17
N ASP A 161 15.64 -11.21 -9.33
CA ASP A 161 16.88 -11.72 -8.75
C ASP A 161 16.79 -11.69 -7.22
N PRO A 162 16.64 -12.84 -6.54
CA PRO A 162 16.50 -12.89 -5.09
C PRO A 162 17.75 -12.41 -4.34
N ASP A 163 18.93 -12.52 -4.94
CA ASP A 163 20.21 -12.14 -4.35
C ASP A 163 20.69 -10.75 -4.79
N GLY A 164 19.94 -10.12 -5.68
CA GLY A 164 20.29 -8.84 -6.27
C GLY A 164 20.19 -7.65 -5.29
N PRO A 165 20.72 -6.48 -5.68
CA PRO A 165 20.77 -5.30 -4.84
C PRO A 165 19.38 -4.79 -4.43
N VAL A 166 19.29 -4.29 -3.18
CA VAL A 166 18.13 -3.67 -2.58
C VAL A 166 18.40 -2.18 -2.40
N VAL A 167 17.75 -1.34 -3.20
CA VAL A 167 17.79 0.11 -2.96
C VAL A 167 16.92 0.40 -1.75
N ALA A 168 17.56 0.69 -0.61
CA ALA A 168 16.90 0.95 0.65
C ALA A 168 16.92 2.46 0.95
N ILE A 169 15.73 3.08 0.91
CA ILE A 169 15.52 4.48 1.25
C ILE A 169 14.70 4.51 2.54
N LEU A 170 15.40 4.54 3.68
CA LEU A 170 14.81 4.39 5.00
C LEU A 170 14.80 5.73 5.72
N ASP A 171 13.63 6.36 5.75
CA ASP A 171 13.39 7.63 6.44
C ASP A 171 14.40 8.73 6.06
N PRO A 172 14.50 9.10 4.77
CA PRO A 172 15.50 10.04 4.28
C PRO A 172 15.33 11.42 4.91
N ARG A 173 16.43 12.17 5.12
CA ARG A 173 16.35 13.56 5.58
C ARG A 173 15.96 14.47 4.42
N VAL A 174 14.70 14.89 4.44
CA VAL A 174 14.19 15.88 3.46
C VAL A 174 14.76 17.25 3.79
N PRO A 175 15.41 17.97 2.83
CA PRO A 175 15.94 19.30 3.04
C PRO A 175 14.82 20.34 3.26
N GLY A 176 15.17 21.45 3.92
CA GLY A 176 14.27 22.59 4.11
C GLY A 176 13.99 22.91 5.57
N PRO A 177 13.18 23.94 5.84
CA PRO A 177 12.79 24.28 7.19
C PRO A 177 12.05 23.08 7.81
N ARG A 178 12.39 22.81 9.05
CA ARG A 178 11.79 21.71 9.83
C ARG A 178 10.31 22.00 10.06
N THR A 179 9.49 21.57 9.14
CA THR A 179 8.08 21.41 9.44
C THR A 179 7.91 20.09 10.20
N ALA A 180 7.05 20.06 11.21
CA ALA A 180 6.68 18.83 11.89
C ALA A 180 6.16 17.75 10.91
N GLU A 181 5.67 18.18 9.74
CA GLU A 181 5.06 17.38 8.68
C GLU A 181 6.03 16.42 7.96
N LEU A 182 7.32 16.75 7.84
CA LEU A 182 8.34 15.92 7.16
C LEU A 182 9.47 15.51 8.11
N GLY A 183 9.13 15.29 9.37
CA GLY A 183 10.04 14.77 10.38
C GLY A 183 10.42 13.30 10.16
N SER A 184 10.98 12.65 11.17
CA SER A 184 11.24 11.22 11.11
C SER A 184 9.95 10.41 11.22
N VAL A 185 9.74 9.46 10.32
CA VAL A 185 8.61 8.51 10.38
C VAL A 185 8.93 7.28 11.21
N LEU A 186 10.22 6.94 11.33
CA LEU A 186 10.70 5.77 12.08
C LEU A 186 11.22 6.12 13.49
N GLY A 187 11.40 7.41 13.79
CA GLY A 187 12.01 7.84 15.05
C GLY A 187 13.51 7.53 15.13
N GLN A 188 13.98 7.33 16.35
CA GLN A 188 15.37 6.91 16.61
C GLN A 188 15.49 5.40 16.41
N ILE A 189 16.49 4.98 15.64
CA ILE A 189 16.79 3.57 15.42
C ILE A 189 18.09 3.24 16.17
N ASP A 190 17.96 2.47 17.21
CA ASP A 190 19.09 1.94 17.96
C ASP A 190 19.57 0.61 17.37
N PRO A 191 20.85 0.20 17.59
CA PRO A 191 21.41 -1.02 17.00
C PRO A 191 20.65 -2.30 17.31
N ASP A 192 19.96 -2.37 18.44
CA ASP A 192 19.25 -3.56 18.91
C ASP A 192 17.79 -3.62 18.42
N THR A 193 17.38 -2.67 17.56
CA THR A 193 16.01 -2.65 17.04
C THR A 193 15.78 -3.69 15.94
N PRO A 194 14.53 -4.18 15.76
CA PRO A 194 14.19 -5.09 14.67
C PRO A 194 14.53 -4.52 13.27
N LEU A 195 14.42 -3.21 13.07
CA LEU A 195 14.79 -2.57 11.80
C LEU A 195 16.32 -2.57 11.57
N ALA A 196 17.12 -2.40 12.63
CA ALA A 196 18.57 -2.54 12.53
C ALA A 196 18.95 -3.98 12.18
N ALA A 197 18.27 -4.97 12.77
CA ALA A 197 18.43 -6.40 12.41
C ALA A 197 18.04 -6.69 10.96
N LEU A 198 16.96 -6.08 10.42
CA LEU A 198 16.61 -6.20 9.01
C LEU A 198 17.73 -5.67 8.11
N VAL A 199 18.29 -4.50 8.43
CA VAL A 199 19.41 -3.91 7.68
C VAL A 199 20.64 -4.83 7.71
N ALA A 200 20.96 -5.38 8.88
CA ALA A 200 22.05 -6.34 9.02
C ALA A 200 21.82 -7.63 8.22
N LYS A 201 20.58 -8.15 8.17
CA LYS A 201 20.19 -9.32 7.37
C LYS A 201 20.35 -9.07 5.86
N LEU A 202 20.01 -7.88 5.40
CA LEU A 202 20.19 -7.50 3.99
C LEU A 202 21.67 -7.32 3.63
N GLY A 203 22.51 -6.91 4.59
CA GLY A 203 23.97 -6.87 4.45
C GLY A 203 24.46 -6.13 3.22
N ASP A 204 25.34 -6.76 2.45
CA ASP A 204 25.98 -6.20 1.26
C ASP A 204 25.01 -5.98 0.08
N ARG A 205 23.79 -6.50 0.16
CA ARG A 205 22.75 -6.24 -0.84
C ARG A 205 22.20 -4.82 -0.76
N ILE A 206 22.38 -4.10 0.35
CA ILE A 206 21.87 -2.72 0.50
C ILE A 206 22.64 -1.75 -0.39
N ALA A 207 21.88 -1.01 -1.19
CA ALA A 207 22.38 0.09 -2.01
C ALA A 207 21.67 1.40 -1.65
N PRO A 208 22.41 2.51 -1.52
CA PRO A 208 23.87 2.57 -1.47
C PRO A 208 24.42 2.03 -0.13
N ALA A 209 25.61 1.51 -0.16
CA ALA A 209 26.28 0.97 1.04
C ALA A 209 26.47 2.04 2.13
N GLY A 210 26.70 1.62 3.35
CA GLY A 210 26.94 2.51 4.52
C GLY A 210 25.70 2.68 5.39
N GLN A 211 25.55 3.86 6.02
CA GLN A 211 24.41 4.15 6.89
C GLN A 211 23.08 4.02 6.13
N ALA A 212 22.17 3.15 6.60
CA ALA A 212 20.91 2.87 5.92
C ALA A 212 19.82 3.91 6.24
N PHE A 213 19.76 4.39 7.49
CA PHE A 213 18.71 5.30 7.97
C PHE A 213 19.12 6.76 7.89
N ARG A 214 18.14 7.66 7.72
CA ARG A 214 18.30 9.12 7.78
C ARG A 214 19.39 9.70 6.88
N ARG A 215 19.61 9.09 5.72
CA ARG A 215 20.56 9.56 4.72
C ARG A 215 20.20 10.96 4.20
N THR A 216 21.21 11.68 3.71
CA THR A 216 21.10 13.04 3.14
C THR A 216 21.51 13.11 1.67
N ASP A 217 22.00 12.01 1.10
CA ASP A 217 22.59 11.92 -0.24
C ASP A 217 21.67 11.19 -1.25
N LEU A 218 20.49 10.77 -0.83
CA LEU A 218 19.51 10.09 -1.68
C LEU A 218 18.73 11.11 -2.53
N THR A 219 19.42 11.68 -3.51
CA THR A 219 18.79 12.54 -4.51
C THR A 219 18.12 11.70 -5.61
N ARG A 220 17.27 12.31 -6.44
CA ARG A 220 16.63 11.61 -7.54
C ARG A 220 17.61 11.03 -8.56
N ASP A 221 18.71 11.75 -8.87
CA ASP A 221 19.74 11.24 -9.77
C ASP A 221 20.46 10.03 -9.17
N THR A 222 20.77 10.07 -7.88
CA THR A 222 21.36 8.94 -7.15
C THR A 222 20.42 7.73 -7.16
N VAL A 223 19.14 7.95 -6.84
CA VAL A 223 18.13 6.87 -6.78
C VAL A 223 17.89 6.29 -8.17
N GLU A 224 17.71 7.11 -9.21
CA GLU A 224 17.54 6.61 -10.59
C GLU A 224 18.72 5.72 -11.03
N ALA A 225 19.94 6.16 -10.75
CA ALA A 225 21.14 5.40 -11.09
C ALA A 225 21.21 4.05 -10.36
N LEU A 226 20.85 4.03 -9.07
CA LEU A 226 20.83 2.80 -8.27
C LEU A 226 19.75 1.82 -8.75
N LEU A 227 18.56 2.32 -9.10
CA LEU A 227 17.44 1.49 -9.56
C LEU A 227 17.74 0.75 -10.87
N ALA A 228 18.63 1.26 -11.72
CA ALA A 228 18.99 0.64 -12.99
C ALA A 228 19.57 -0.78 -12.84
N GLY A 229 20.20 -1.10 -11.70
CA GLY A 229 20.77 -2.42 -11.39
C GLY A 229 20.12 -3.12 -10.19
N ALA A 230 19.04 -2.56 -9.64
CA ALA A 230 18.42 -3.10 -8.45
C ALA A 230 17.45 -4.25 -8.73
N ALA A 231 17.40 -5.21 -7.83
CA ALA A 231 16.34 -6.22 -7.80
C ALA A 231 15.09 -5.71 -7.07
N ARG A 232 15.27 -4.84 -6.06
CA ARG A 232 14.19 -4.29 -5.23
C ARG A 232 14.39 -2.82 -4.90
N LEU A 233 13.27 -2.14 -4.66
CA LEU A 233 13.19 -0.84 -3.97
C LEU A 233 12.40 -1.02 -2.67
N LEU A 234 12.99 -0.62 -1.56
CA LEU A 234 12.33 -0.47 -0.26
C LEU A 234 12.38 1.00 0.15
N TYR A 235 11.27 1.69 -0.01
CA TYR A 235 11.10 3.07 0.42
C TYR A 235 10.24 3.13 1.67
N VAL A 236 10.75 3.74 2.73
CA VAL A 236 10.03 4.10 3.96
C VAL A 236 10.22 5.58 4.20
N GLY A 237 9.15 6.36 4.19
CA GLY A 237 9.28 7.81 4.31
C GLY A 237 7.96 8.55 4.09
N HIS A 238 8.04 9.76 3.59
CA HIS A 238 6.86 10.58 3.33
C HIS A 238 6.41 10.53 1.88
N VAL A 239 5.12 10.33 1.69
CA VAL A 239 4.39 10.63 0.45
C VAL A 239 3.30 11.63 0.78
N THR A 240 3.14 12.65 -0.06
CA THR A 240 2.03 13.58 0.05
C THR A 240 1.19 13.50 -1.22
N THR A 241 -0.11 13.42 -1.04
CA THR A 241 -1.06 13.40 -2.15
C THR A 241 -1.31 14.81 -2.67
N ALA A 242 -1.71 14.90 -3.92
CA ALA A 242 -2.08 16.14 -4.59
C ALA A 242 -3.48 15.99 -5.21
N GLN A 243 -3.85 16.91 -6.12
CA GLN A 243 -5.18 16.93 -6.73
C GLN A 243 -5.42 15.81 -7.74
N ASN A 244 -4.35 15.15 -8.21
CA ASN A 244 -4.42 14.01 -9.12
C ASN A 244 -3.27 13.03 -8.83
N GLY A 245 -3.37 11.79 -9.34
CA GLY A 245 -2.40 10.73 -9.07
C GLY A 245 -0.99 11.02 -9.59
N LEU A 246 -0.83 11.70 -10.74
CA LEU A 246 0.47 12.04 -11.30
C LEU A 246 1.26 13.02 -10.42
N ASP A 247 0.57 13.83 -9.62
CA ASP A 247 1.19 14.76 -8.68
C ASP A 247 1.49 14.13 -7.31
N ALA A 248 1.23 12.84 -7.12
CA ALA A 248 1.65 12.14 -5.90
C ALA A 248 3.16 12.31 -5.70
N ARG A 249 3.56 12.80 -4.52
CA ARG A 249 4.90 13.32 -4.22
C ARG A 249 5.62 12.43 -3.24
N LEU A 250 6.70 11.83 -3.69
CA LEU A 250 7.64 11.08 -2.87
C LEU A 250 8.79 11.99 -2.46
N HIS A 251 9.09 12.04 -1.16
CA HIS A 251 10.07 12.97 -0.61
C HIS A 251 11.45 12.31 -0.47
N LEU A 252 12.44 12.89 -1.17
CA LEU A 252 13.85 12.50 -1.16
C LEU A 252 14.72 13.63 -0.64
N CYS A 253 16.04 13.44 -0.65
CA CYS A 253 17.04 14.44 -0.23
C CYS A 253 17.32 15.51 -1.29
N CYS A 254 16.31 15.88 -2.10
CA CYS A 254 16.45 16.83 -3.20
C CYS A 254 16.27 18.26 -2.72
N GLY A 255 17.25 19.13 -2.98
CA GLY A 255 17.12 20.57 -2.72
C GLY A 255 16.16 21.26 -3.71
N PRO A 256 15.85 22.56 -3.48
CA PRO A 256 14.88 23.29 -4.28
C PRO A 256 15.32 23.51 -5.74
N THR A 257 16.62 23.49 -6.00
CA THR A 257 17.23 23.68 -7.34
C THR A 257 17.35 22.38 -8.12
N THR A 258 17.09 21.22 -7.49
CA THR A 258 17.12 19.92 -8.18
C THR A 258 16.11 19.92 -9.32
N THR A 259 16.49 19.42 -10.49
CA THR A 259 15.61 19.32 -11.66
C THR A 259 14.46 18.35 -11.39
N GLY A 260 13.26 18.68 -11.82
CA GLY A 260 12.05 17.85 -11.67
C GLY A 260 10.78 18.61 -12.04
N ARG A 261 9.66 17.87 -12.17
CA ARG A 261 8.39 18.40 -12.68
C ARG A 261 7.61 19.15 -11.61
N ALA A 262 7.70 18.72 -10.34
CA ALA A 262 7.05 19.45 -9.26
C ALA A 262 7.69 20.81 -9.00
N ALA A 263 6.91 21.77 -8.49
CA ALA A 263 7.43 22.98 -7.89
C ALA A 263 8.22 22.64 -6.60
N ALA A 264 9.23 23.46 -6.28
CA ALA A 264 9.89 23.35 -4.98
C ALA A 264 8.94 23.78 -3.86
N ILE A 265 8.97 23.04 -2.76
CA ILE A 265 8.10 23.26 -1.59
C ILE A 265 9.00 23.33 -0.36
N ALA A 266 8.88 24.40 0.45
CA ALA A 266 9.58 24.53 1.74
C ALA A 266 11.06 24.12 1.71
N GLY A 267 11.80 24.53 0.68
CA GLY A 267 13.25 24.31 0.58
C GLY A 267 13.68 22.98 -0.02
N HIS A 268 12.76 22.16 -0.53
CA HIS A 268 13.06 20.94 -1.28
C HIS A 268 12.18 20.80 -2.52
N ARG A 269 12.52 19.87 -3.41
CA ARG A 269 11.70 19.53 -4.57
C ARG A 269 11.33 18.04 -4.53
N PRO A 270 10.05 17.69 -4.30
CA PRO A 270 9.63 16.29 -4.26
C PRO A 270 9.73 15.61 -5.63
N LEU A 271 9.90 14.30 -5.63
CA LEU A 271 9.80 13.43 -6.81
C LEU A 271 8.33 13.10 -7.02
N THR A 272 7.79 13.30 -8.22
CA THR A 272 6.39 12.99 -8.53
C THR A 272 6.24 11.69 -9.31
N ALA A 273 5.02 11.12 -9.32
CA ALA A 273 4.69 10.02 -10.21
C ALA A 273 4.90 10.42 -11.70
N ALA A 274 4.67 11.67 -12.05
CA ALA A 274 4.98 12.21 -13.38
C ALA A 274 6.47 12.17 -13.71
N ASP A 275 7.35 12.43 -12.73
CA ASP A 275 8.81 12.28 -12.91
C ASP A 275 9.18 10.82 -13.20
N LEU A 276 8.51 9.86 -12.56
CA LEU A 276 8.74 8.43 -12.77
C LEU A 276 8.29 7.97 -14.16
N VAL A 277 7.12 8.44 -14.63
CA VAL A 277 6.56 8.04 -15.94
C VAL A 277 7.26 8.72 -17.11
N LEU A 278 7.58 10.00 -16.98
CA LEU A 278 8.03 10.86 -18.08
C LEU A 278 9.53 11.23 -18.00
N GLY A 279 10.20 10.81 -16.93
CA GLY A 279 11.54 11.29 -16.59
C GLY A 279 11.52 12.67 -15.95
N HIS A 280 12.50 12.95 -15.07
CA HIS A 280 12.58 14.18 -14.29
C HIS A 280 13.46 15.25 -14.94
N ARG A 281 14.26 14.90 -15.97
CA ARG A 281 15.15 15.82 -16.67
C ARG A 281 14.44 16.50 -17.84
N PRO A 282 14.78 17.76 -18.18
CA PRO A 282 14.29 18.41 -19.38
C PRO A 282 14.66 17.58 -20.63
N GLY A 283 13.68 17.35 -21.51
CA GLY A 283 13.89 16.58 -22.74
C GLY A 283 14.05 15.06 -22.52
N ALA A 284 13.78 14.53 -21.32
CA ALA A 284 13.74 13.11 -21.11
C ALA A 284 12.65 12.47 -22.02
N ASN A 285 13.02 11.39 -22.71
CA ASN A 285 12.15 10.67 -23.65
C ASN A 285 11.62 9.35 -23.05
N SER A 286 11.99 9.03 -21.82
CA SER A 286 11.56 7.82 -21.12
C SER A 286 11.47 8.06 -19.62
N GLY A 287 10.55 7.36 -18.97
CA GLY A 287 10.46 7.30 -17.53
C GLY A 287 11.57 6.46 -16.89
N TRP A 288 11.50 6.34 -15.57
CA TRP A 288 12.43 5.54 -14.79
C TRP A 288 12.21 4.05 -15.00
N ARG A 289 13.28 3.29 -15.01
CA ARG A 289 13.21 1.83 -14.91
C ARG A 289 13.05 1.44 -13.46
N MET A 290 12.07 0.59 -13.19
CA MET A 290 11.81 0.08 -11.85
C MET A 290 12.28 -1.37 -11.71
N PRO A 291 12.79 -1.75 -10.54
CA PRO A 291 13.11 -3.15 -10.24
C PRO A 291 11.84 -4.00 -10.21
N ASN A 292 12.00 -5.31 -10.23
CA ASN A 292 10.88 -6.26 -10.19
C ASN A 292 9.97 -6.07 -8.97
N ARG A 293 10.55 -5.71 -7.81
CA ARG A 293 9.87 -5.55 -6.53
C ARG A 293 10.00 -4.12 -6.02
N VAL A 294 8.88 -3.48 -5.73
CA VAL A 294 8.84 -2.11 -5.21
C VAL A 294 7.95 -2.03 -3.99
N ALA A 295 8.44 -1.49 -2.89
CA ALA A 295 7.66 -1.19 -1.70
C ALA A 295 7.70 0.32 -1.42
N PHE A 296 6.52 0.95 -1.37
CA PHE A 296 6.32 2.33 -0.95
C PHE A 296 5.58 2.34 0.39
N ILE A 297 6.31 2.33 1.49
CA ILE A 297 5.75 2.38 2.85
C ILE A 297 5.69 3.84 3.28
N ALA A 298 4.57 4.49 3.01
CA ALA A 298 4.36 5.91 3.27
C ALA A 298 2.86 6.24 3.24
N CYS A 299 2.49 7.39 3.79
CA CYS A 299 1.10 7.82 3.80
C CYS A 299 0.48 7.82 2.39
N GLU A 300 -0.59 7.07 2.20
CA GLU A 300 -1.36 7.00 0.95
C GLU A 300 -0.51 6.79 -0.33
N SER A 301 0.57 6.02 -0.24
CA SER A 301 1.44 5.76 -1.39
C SER A 301 0.74 5.03 -2.56
N GLY A 302 -0.38 4.38 -2.29
CA GLY A 302 -1.30 3.76 -3.27
C GLY A 302 -2.61 4.54 -3.45
N GLY A 303 -2.67 5.81 -3.03
CA GLY A 303 -3.89 6.62 -3.06
C GLY A 303 -4.41 7.01 -4.45
N GLU A 304 -3.68 6.71 -5.52
CA GLU A 304 -4.08 7.02 -6.90
C GLU A 304 -5.41 6.38 -7.33
N ALA A 305 -5.76 5.24 -6.75
CA ALA A 305 -7.00 4.55 -7.09
C ALA A 305 -8.27 5.36 -6.72
N ARG A 306 -8.16 6.40 -5.88
CA ARG A 306 -9.24 7.33 -5.55
C ARG A 306 -9.55 8.34 -6.67
N PHE A 307 -8.68 8.44 -7.68
CA PHE A 307 -8.89 9.35 -8.80
C PHE A 307 -9.52 8.62 -9.99
N ALA A 308 -10.28 9.34 -10.79
CA ALA A 308 -10.89 8.79 -12.01
C ALA A 308 -9.84 8.22 -12.97
N GLU A 309 -8.65 8.82 -12.99
CA GLU A 309 -7.47 8.33 -13.70
C GLU A 309 -6.45 7.82 -12.65
N PRO A 310 -6.42 6.51 -12.34
CA PRO A 310 -5.58 5.94 -11.30
C PRO A 310 -4.12 5.78 -11.78
N ILE A 311 -3.47 6.90 -12.10
CA ILE A 311 -2.06 6.96 -12.50
C ILE A 311 -1.28 7.72 -11.42
N GLY A 312 -0.64 6.99 -10.53
CA GLY A 312 0.18 7.54 -9.46
C GLY A 312 1.45 6.72 -9.26
N LEU A 313 1.97 6.64 -8.04
CA LEU A 313 3.24 5.96 -7.75
C LEU A 313 3.21 4.46 -8.06
N VAL A 314 2.12 3.76 -7.76
CA VAL A 314 1.98 2.32 -8.03
C VAL A 314 1.91 2.07 -9.53
N ALA A 315 1.05 2.79 -10.25
CA ALA A 315 0.93 2.67 -11.70
C ALA A 315 2.24 3.07 -12.40
N ALA A 316 2.92 4.13 -11.95
CA ALA A 316 4.22 4.55 -12.47
C ALA A 316 5.29 3.46 -12.28
N ALA A 317 5.34 2.83 -11.10
CA ALA A 317 6.28 1.75 -10.83
C ALA A 317 6.00 0.52 -11.71
N ILE A 318 4.73 0.13 -11.89
CA ILE A 318 4.36 -0.98 -12.76
C ILE A 318 4.68 -0.67 -14.22
N HIS A 319 4.36 0.53 -14.70
CA HIS A 319 4.71 1.00 -16.03
C HIS A 319 6.23 0.95 -16.25
N GLY A 320 7.02 1.36 -15.23
CA GLY A 320 8.48 1.34 -15.25
C GLY A 320 9.12 -0.04 -15.21
N GLY A 321 8.33 -1.13 -15.03
CA GLY A 321 8.81 -2.52 -15.10
C GLY A 321 8.65 -3.34 -13.82
N ALA A 322 8.11 -2.78 -12.73
CA ALA A 322 7.82 -3.56 -11.54
C ALA A 322 6.74 -4.61 -11.81
N GLN A 323 6.92 -5.80 -11.25
CA GLN A 323 5.92 -6.87 -11.26
C GLN A 323 5.04 -6.80 -10.01
N TYR A 324 5.63 -6.51 -8.86
CA TYR A 324 4.92 -6.37 -7.60
C TYR A 324 5.22 -5.01 -6.97
N VAL A 325 4.16 -4.31 -6.57
CA VAL A 325 4.27 -3.03 -5.88
C VAL A 325 3.42 -3.07 -4.62
N THR A 326 4.05 -3.04 -3.45
CA THR A 326 3.33 -2.89 -2.17
C THR A 326 3.27 -1.43 -1.79
N SER A 327 2.08 -0.97 -1.41
CA SER A 327 1.79 0.42 -1.04
C SER A 327 0.73 0.49 0.06
N THR A 328 0.43 1.68 0.55
CA THR A 328 -0.59 1.90 1.57
C THR A 328 -1.81 2.62 1.01
N ARG A 329 -3.01 2.21 1.44
CA ARG A 329 -4.30 2.75 1.00
C ARG A 329 -4.67 4.07 1.64
N TRP A 330 -4.16 4.35 2.85
CA TRP A 330 -4.45 5.56 3.62
C TRP A 330 -3.22 6.07 4.37
N THR A 331 -3.37 7.20 5.03
CA THR A 331 -2.34 7.79 5.90
C THR A 331 -1.93 6.79 6.97
N LEU A 332 -0.69 6.32 6.91
CA LEU A 332 -0.18 5.33 7.86
C LEU A 332 0.16 6.01 9.19
N PRO A 333 -0.51 5.65 10.30
CA PRO A 333 -0.16 6.22 11.60
C PRO A 333 1.25 5.77 12.00
N THR A 334 2.08 6.71 12.45
CA THR A 334 3.39 6.39 13.03
C THR A 334 3.23 5.81 14.43
N ASP A 335 4.26 5.10 14.93
CA ASP A 335 4.26 4.61 16.31
C ASP A 335 4.08 5.75 17.32
N ALA A 336 4.65 6.92 17.06
CA ALA A 336 4.43 8.11 17.88
C ALA A 336 2.97 8.58 17.84
N GLY A 337 2.31 8.50 16.69
CA GLY A 337 0.88 8.79 16.53
C GLY A 337 0.01 7.80 17.29
N LEU A 338 0.31 6.50 17.19
CA LEU A 338 -0.39 5.45 17.96
C LEU A 338 -0.26 5.70 19.47
N ARG A 339 0.97 5.92 19.98
CA ARG A 339 1.20 6.20 21.41
C ARG A 339 0.50 7.44 21.90
N ARG A 340 0.40 8.48 21.07
CA ARG A 340 -0.20 9.75 21.44
C ARG A 340 -1.73 9.72 21.47
N PHE A 341 -2.37 9.04 20.54
CA PHE A 341 -3.80 9.20 20.29
C PHE A 341 -4.63 7.93 20.51
N ALA A 342 -4.05 6.72 20.41
CA ALA A 342 -4.83 5.50 20.55
C ALA A 342 -5.06 5.15 22.03
N HIS A 343 -6.31 4.82 22.37
CA HIS A 343 -6.64 4.37 23.72
C HIS A 343 -5.97 3.02 24.03
N GLY A 344 -5.34 2.91 25.21
CA GLY A 344 -4.64 1.70 25.63
C GLY A 344 -3.22 1.58 25.08
N ALA A 345 -2.73 2.56 24.32
CA ALA A 345 -1.34 2.61 23.89
C ALA A 345 -0.39 2.78 25.09
N THR A 346 0.77 2.13 25.02
CA THR A 346 1.87 2.25 25.99
C THR A 346 3.09 2.84 25.30
N GLU A 347 4.15 3.15 26.06
CA GLU A 347 5.42 3.61 25.48
C GLU A 347 6.06 2.55 24.56
N ASP A 348 5.77 1.27 24.80
CA ASP A 348 6.27 0.14 24.02
C ASP A 348 5.42 -0.17 22.77
N THR A 349 4.28 0.50 22.58
CA THR A 349 3.42 0.26 21.42
C THR A 349 4.16 0.60 20.14
N THR A 350 4.43 -0.41 19.31
CA THR A 350 5.14 -0.31 18.03
C THR A 350 4.50 -1.24 16.98
N ALA A 351 4.18 -0.70 15.82
CA ALA A 351 3.57 -1.46 14.73
C ALA A 351 4.31 -1.28 13.40
N ILE A 352 4.89 -0.12 13.17
CA ILE A 352 5.55 0.22 11.91
C ILE A 352 6.80 -0.62 11.63
N PRO A 353 7.72 -0.86 12.60
CA PRO A 353 8.88 -1.71 12.36
C PRO A 353 8.51 -3.12 11.89
N GLU A 354 7.52 -3.76 12.52
CA GLU A 354 7.05 -5.08 12.12
C GLU A 354 6.46 -5.06 10.71
N ALA A 355 5.66 -4.05 10.37
CA ALA A 355 5.08 -3.92 9.03
C ALA A 355 6.17 -3.73 7.95
N VAL A 356 7.20 -2.92 8.20
CA VAL A 356 8.33 -2.72 7.29
C VAL A 356 9.07 -4.05 7.06
N ILE A 357 9.31 -4.81 8.13
CA ILE A 357 9.96 -6.12 8.06
C ILE A 357 9.11 -7.10 7.25
N ALA A 358 7.81 -7.20 7.56
CA ALA A 358 6.90 -8.10 6.86
C ALA A 358 6.83 -7.81 5.35
N VAL A 359 6.73 -6.54 4.96
CA VAL A 359 6.76 -6.12 3.56
C VAL A 359 8.12 -6.47 2.92
N SER A 360 9.23 -6.22 3.61
CA SER A 360 10.56 -6.56 3.11
C SER A 360 10.72 -8.07 2.90
N GLU A 361 10.27 -8.89 3.84
CA GLU A 361 10.33 -10.36 3.75
C GLU A 361 9.38 -10.90 2.66
N ALA A 362 8.19 -10.33 2.52
CA ALA A 362 7.30 -10.65 1.41
C ALA A 362 7.98 -10.41 0.05
N HIS A 363 8.69 -9.31 -0.09
CA HIS A 363 9.41 -8.98 -1.33
C HIS A 363 10.68 -9.80 -1.56
N ASP A 364 11.19 -10.55 -0.58
CA ASP A 364 12.25 -11.55 -0.76
C ASP A 364 11.68 -12.92 -1.18
N ALA A 365 10.38 -13.14 -1.02
CA ALA A 365 9.74 -14.41 -1.32
C ALA A 365 9.38 -14.55 -2.81
N PRO A 366 9.23 -15.79 -3.32
CA PRO A 366 8.75 -16.04 -4.68
C PRO A 366 7.35 -15.46 -4.95
N ASP A 367 6.45 -15.49 -3.97
CA ASP A 367 5.09 -14.92 -4.04
C ASP A 367 4.89 -13.86 -2.93
N PRO A 368 5.15 -12.59 -3.23
CA PRO A 368 4.96 -11.50 -2.26
C PRO A 368 3.54 -11.35 -1.75
N VAL A 369 2.55 -11.63 -2.59
CA VAL A 369 1.13 -11.53 -2.22
C VAL A 369 0.81 -12.55 -1.15
N ALA A 370 1.15 -13.82 -1.37
CA ALA A 370 0.87 -14.89 -0.42
C ALA A 370 1.56 -14.65 0.93
N VAL A 371 2.81 -14.20 0.93
CA VAL A 371 3.57 -13.96 2.18
C VAL A 371 3.05 -12.74 2.93
N LEU A 372 2.75 -11.63 2.25
CA LEU A 372 2.16 -10.47 2.91
C LEU A 372 0.79 -10.80 3.49
N ASN A 373 -0.06 -11.52 2.74
CA ASN A 373 -1.37 -11.92 3.23
C ASN A 373 -1.27 -12.94 4.38
N ALA A 374 -0.23 -13.77 4.44
CA ALA A 374 0.03 -14.63 5.59
C ALA A 374 0.29 -13.82 6.86
N TRP A 375 1.14 -12.78 6.78
CA TRP A 375 1.35 -11.84 7.88
C TRP A 375 0.06 -11.12 8.28
N GLN A 376 -0.74 -10.66 7.30
CA GLN A 376 -2.03 -10.01 7.57
C GLN A 376 -3.02 -10.94 8.27
N ARG A 377 -3.06 -12.24 7.92
CA ARG A 377 -3.86 -13.25 8.64
C ARG A 377 -3.44 -13.42 10.08
N ASP A 378 -2.13 -13.47 10.32
CA ASP A 378 -1.57 -13.59 11.66
C ASP A 378 -1.92 -12.35 12.51
N LYS A 379 -1.79 -11.15 11.94
CA LYS A 379 -2.23 -9.90 12.57
C LYS A 379 -3.73 -9.92 12.89
N ALA A 380 -4.55 -10.32 11.93
CA ALA A 380 -5.99 -10.43 12.09
C ALA A 380 -6.37 -11.41 13.21
N HIS A 381 -5.70 -12.55 13.27
CA HIS A 381 -5.91 -13.55 14.34
C HIS A 381 -5.52 -12.98 15.72
N ARG A 382 -4.36 -12.33 15.85
CA ARG A 382 -3.94 -11.70 17.12
C ARG A 382 -4.89 -10.57 17.53
N TRP A 383 -5.38 -9.77 16.58
CA TRP A 383 -6.38 -8.75 16.85
C TRP A 383 -7.67 -9.35 17.41
N GLU A 384 -8.17 -10.46 16.83
CA GLU A 384 -9.36 -11.15 17.28
C GLU A 384 -9.19 -11.78 18.68
N THR A 385 -8.01 -12.28 19.01
CA THR A 385 -7.76 -13.03 20.26
C THR A 385 -7.24 -12.16 21.38
N GLU A 386 -6.34 -11.24 21.10
CA GLU A 386 -5.59 -10.45 22.09
C GLU A 386 -6.02 -8.98 22.13
N GLY A 387 -6.47 -8.42 21.00
CA GLY A 387 -6.93 -7.01 20.92
C GLY A 387 -5.83 -5.97 21.11
N ARG A 388 -4.56 -6.32 20.86
CA ARG A 388 -3.46 -5.38 21.01
C ARG A 388 -3.44 -4.36 19.86
N LEU A 389 -3.09 -3.11 20.15
CA LEU A 389 -3.05 -2.02 19.17
C LEU A 389 -2.05 -2.26 18.05
N GLU A 390 -0.95 -2.95 18.31
CA GLU A 390 0.04 -3.34 17.30
C GLU A 390 -0.53 -4.28 16.23
N ASP A 391 -1.62 -4.96 16.56
CA ASP A 391 -2.33 -5.89 15.69
C ASP A 391 -3.62 -5.27 15.11
N SER A 392 -3.85 -3.97 15.34
CA SER A 392 -5.01 -3.23 14.83
C SER A 392 -5.01 -3.13 13.30
N PRO A 393 -6.18 -3.29 12.64
CA PRO A 393 -6.33 -3.08 11.20
C PRO A 393 -5.94 -1.69 10.72
N ALA A 394 -5.88 -0.69 11.58
CA ALA A 394 -5.42 0.66 11.23
C ALA A 394 -4.03 0.67 10.59
N VAL A 395 -3.18 -0.32 10.92
CA VAL A 395 -1.82 -0.46 10.36
C VAL A 395 -1.76 -1.57 9.30
N TRP A 396 -2.04 -2.84 9.67
CA TRP A 396 -1.77 -3.95 8.75
C TRP A 396 -2.70 -3.99 7.54
N ALA A 397 -3.96 -3.52 7.67
CA ALA A 397 -4.90 -3.48 6.56
C ALA A 397 -4.69 -2.28 5.62
N ALA A 398 -3.79 -1.36 5.97
CA ALA A 398 -3.36 -0.31 5.06
C ALA A 398 -2.58 -0.87 3.86
N PHE A 399 -1.86 -1.95 4.03
CA PHE A 399 -0.98 -2.50 3.00
C PHE A 399 -1.73 -3.30 1.95
N ALA A 400 -1.41 -3.04 0.68
CA ALA A 400 -1.88 -3.80 -0.46
C ALA A 400 -0.75 -4.01 -1.46
N THR A 401 -0.71 -5.19 -2.08
CA THR A 401 0.24 -5.48 -3.16
C THR A 401 -0.46 -5.48 -4.49
N ALA A 402 -0.04 -4.59 -5.38
CA ALA A 402 -0.41 -4.62 -6.78
C ALA A 402 0.47 -5.63 -7.54
N PHE A 403 -0.18 -6.48 -8.33
CA PHE A 403 0.48 -7.47 -9.18
C PHE A 403 0.19 -7.17 -10.64
N GLY A 404 1.26 -6.73 -11.37
CA GLY A 404 1.20 -6.26 -12.75
C GLY A 404 1.57 -7.27 -13.81
#